data_debf5f57754e0365f0880af0b7187f21
#
_entry.id   debf5f57754e0365f0880af0b7187f21
#
_cell.length_a   1.000
_cell.length_b   1.000
_cell.length_c   1.000
_cell.angle_alpha   90.00
_cell.angle_beta   90.00
_cell.angle_gamma   90.00
#
_symmetry.space_group_name_H-M   'P 1'
#
loop_
_entity.id
_entity.type
_entity.pdbx_description
1 polymer ?
#
loop_
_entity_poly.entity_id
_entity_poly.type
_entity_poly.pdbx_seq_one_letter_code
_entity_poly.pdbx_strand_id
1 'polypeptide(L)' 'VSAGVIAGIVLVFLLLGYLIYALLNAEAF' A
#
# COMPACT_ATOMS: atom_id res chain seq x y z
N VAL A 1 7.53 -1.84 20.46
CA VAL A 1 7.22 -2.19 19.06
C VAL A 1 8.48 -2.71 18.40
N SER A 2 8.41 -3.86 17.77
CA SER A 2 9.58 -4.48 17.15
C SER A 2 9.75 -4.00 15.72
N ALA A 3 10.97 -4.14 15.21
CA ALA A 3 11.27 -3.76 13.84
C ALA A 3 10.41 -4.54 12.84
N GLY A 4 10.11 -5.81 13.16
CA GLY A 4 9.27 -6.60 12.28
C GLY A 4 7.86 -6.05 12.15
N VAL A 5 7.31 -5.55 13.26
CA VAL A 5 5.98 -4.95 13.24
C VAL A 5 5.99 -3.67 12.42
N ILE A 6 7.01 -2.84 12.60
CA ILE A 6 7.13 -1.61 11.84
C ILE A 6 7.24 -1.91 10.35
N ALA A 7 8.07 -2.87 9.99
CA ALA A 7 8.23 -3.26 8.59
C ALA A 7 6.91 -3.76 8.00
N GLY A 8 6.15 -4.53 8.77
CA GLY A 8 4.86 -5.02 8.33
C GLY A 8 3.87 -3.89 8.07
N ILE A 9 3.84 -2.90 8.96
CA ILE A 9 2.96 -1.75 8.80
C ILE A 9 3.33 -0.97 7.53
N VAL A 10 4.60 -0.74 7.30
CA VAL A 10 5.05 -0.04 6.10
C VAL A 10 4.64 -0.80 4.85
N LEU A 11 4.82 -2.11 4.84
CA LEU A 11 4.43 -2.92 3.70
C LEU A 11 2.93 -2.86 3.44
N VAL A 12 2.13 -2.91 4.50
CA VAL A 12 0.67 -2.82 4.36
C VAL A 12 0.27 -1.48 3.75
N PHE A 13 0.86 -0.40 4.23
CA PHE A 13 0.56 0.93 3.68
C PHE A 13 0.94 1.03 2.21
N LEU A 14 2.08 0.46 1.84
CA LEU A 14 2.49 0.47 0.43
C LEU A 14 1.52 -0.32 -0.44
N LEU A 15 1.08 -1.48 0.04
CA LEU A 15 0.12 -2.30 -0.69
C LEU A 15 -1.22 -1.59 -0.86
N LEU A 16 -1.71 -0.97 0.21
CA LEU A 16 -2.97 -0.24 0.13
C LEU A 16 -2.86 0.94 -0.83
N GLY A 17 -1.77 1.67 -0.77
CA GLY A 17 -1.55 2.77 -1.69
C GLY A 17 -1.48 2.30 -3.13
N TYR A 18 -0.84 1.17 -3.35
CA TYR A 18 -0.75 0.60 -4.68
C TYR A 18 -2.13 0.23 -5.23
N LEU A 19 -2.98 -0.36 -4.38
CA LEU A 19 -4.33 -0.74 -4.80
C LEU A 19 -5.15 0.49 -5.18
N ILE A 20 -5.06 1.54 -4.39
CA ILE A 20 -5.77 2.79 -4.68
C ILE A 20 -5.28 3.37 -6.00
N TYR A 21 -3.97 3.40 -6.20
CA TYR A 21 -3.40 3.89 -7.44
C TYR A 21 -3.88 3.08 -8.63
N ALA A 22 -3.91 1.76 -8.49
CA ALA A 22 -4.34 0.88 -9.58
C ALA A 22 -5.81 1.13 -9.94
N LEU A 23 -6.66 1.34 -8.93
CA LEU A 23 -8.07 1.62 -9.17
C LEU A 23 -8.26 2.93 -9.92
N LEU A 24 -7.57 3.98 -9.49
CA LEU A 24 -7.66 5.27 -10.14
C LEU A 24 -7.12 5.20 -11.57
N ASN A 25 -6.04 4.46 -11.75
CA ASN A 25 -5.43 4.33 -13.07
C ASN A 25 -6.28 3.48 -14.01
N ALA A 26 -7.05 2.57 -13.46
CA ALA A 26 -7.92 1.72 -14.27
C ALA A 26 -9.07 2.52 -14.89
N GLU A 27 -9.46 3.62 -14.26
CA GLU A 27 -10.52 4.48 -14.77
C GLU A 27 -9.99 5.63 -15.62
N ALA A 28 -8.71 5.67 -15.83
CA ALA A 28 -8.07 6.81 -16.47
C ALA A 28 -8.02 6.69 -17.99
N PHE A 29 -9.01 6.12 -18.61
CA PHE A 29 -9.05 6.15 -20.08
C PHE A 29 -10.37 6.60 -20.66
#